data_5b800be7f445c8c92d326918f47b1bf9
#
_entry.id   5b800be7f445c8c92d326918f47b1bf9
#
_cell.length_a   1.000
_cell.length_b   1.000
_cell.length_c   1.000
_cell.angle_alpha   90.00
_cell.angle_beta   90.00
_cell.angle_gamma   90.00
#
_symmetry.space_group_name_H-M   'P 1'
#
loop_
_entity.id
_entity.type
_entity.pdbx_description
1 polymer ?
#
loop_
_entity_poly.entity_id
_entity_poly.type
_entity_poly.pdbx_seq_one_letter_code
_entity_poly.pdbx_strand_id
1 'polypeptide(L)'
;MTTMTFRRRAKSFIMITCLLFGVVVQAQQHDDNQDLRAKLFSQVLSDYKDVRECLEQEEGGLRKAQEDMNVEEHDLNRDGVNEYEVELSGPCTCGMVNCSIYIYRKTGPGFESILDDASGFGVELLKTSTNGYRDLLVTARDTAATQGQMTYKFDGMQYREAKNMLVQLETGESKPASRRLQFKRGASEATVNGRVSIALPDTYLVGARAGQTMTIKLTAPRKTVRFLLMSPSTRSLVADNARDWTGVLAETGDYTIIIDSDARNSTYTMTVSIK
;
A
#
# COMPACT_ATOMS: atom_id res chain seq x y z
N MET A 1 56.42 34.22 -60.66
CA MET A 1 56.06 32.77 -60.66
C MET A 1 55.27 32.47 -59.44
N THR A 2 53.93 32.34 -59.58
CA THR A 2 52.96 32.38 -58.59
C THR A 2 52.35 31.02 -58.46
N THR A 3 52.43 30.38 -57.31
CA THR A 3 51.67 29.15 -56.98
C THR A 3 50.54 29.45 -56.03
N MET A 4 49.33 29.31 -56.55
CA MET A 4 48.10 29.48 -55.87
C MET A 4 47.69 28.17 -55.17
N THR A 5 47.60 28.16 -53.87
CA THR A 5 47.12 27.04 -53.07
C THR A 5 45.60 27.11 -52.90
N PHE A 6 44.93 26.07 -53.36
CA PHE A 6 43.49 25.87 -53.19
C PHE A 6 43.22 25.08 -51.88
N ARG A 7 42.71 25.73 -50.91
CA ARG A 7 42.17 25.11 -49.69
C ARG A 7 40.82 25.71 -49.40
N ARG A 8 39.75 24.97 -49.70
CA ARG A 8 38.42 25.10 -49.02
C ARG A 8 37.47 24.04 -49.56
N ARG A 9 37.01 23.13 -48.68
CA ARG A 9 35.64 22.64 -48.50
C ARG A 9 35.64 21.19 -47.98
N ALA A 10 35.72 21.03 -46.67
CA ALA A 10 35.32 19.79 -45.99
C ALA A 10 34.99 20.08 -44.53
N LYS A 11 33.93 20.84 -44.24
CA LYS A 11 33.44 21.04 -42.88
C LYS A 11 31.90 21.14 -42.72
N SER A 12 31.10 20.82 -43.74
CA SER A 12 29.64 20.98 -43.65
C SER A 12 28.83 19.69 -43.63
N PHE A 13 29.43 18.49 -43.75
CA PHE A 13 28.64 17.26 -43.87
C PHE A 13 28.48 16.46 -42.56
N ILE A 14 29.27 16.75 -41.51
CA ILE A 14 29.24 15.96 -40.27
C ILE A 14 28.15 16.45 -39.28
N MET A 15 27.70 17.69 -39.39
CA MET A 15 26.76 18.28 -38.44
C MET A 15 25.29 17.90 -38.70
N ILE A 16 24.90 17.56 -39.92
CA ILE A 16 23.52 17.22 -40.27
C ILE A 16 23.20 15.75 -39.91
N THR A 17 24.16 14.85 -39.99
CA THR A 17 23.98 13.44 -39.65
C THR A 17 23.74 13.23 -38.12
N CYS A 18 24.40 13.99 -37.24
CA CYS A 18 24.19 13.86 -35.79
C CYS A 18 22.81 14.38 -35.35
N LEU A 19 22.25 15.41 -35.99
CA LEU A 19 20.93 15.92 -35.67
C LEU A 19 19.79 14.99 -36.08
N LEU A 20 19.94 14.33 -37.24
CA LEU A 20 18.93 13.35 -37.70
C LEU A 20 18.96 12.05 -36.89
N PHE A 21 20.10 11.57 -36.42
CA PHE A 21 20.19 10.43 -35.52
C PHE A 21 19.57 10.71 -34.15
N GLY A 22 19.77 11.91 -33.60
CA GLY A 22 19.15 12.31 -32.30
C GLY A 22 17.62 12.34 -32.36
N VAL A 23 17.04 12.86 -33.43
CA VAL A 23 15.57 12.93 -33.60
C VAL A 23 14.96 11.55 -33.83
N VAL A 24 15.59 10.65 -34.55
CA VAL A 24 15.11 9.28 -34.79
C VAL A 24 15.14 8.47 -33.47
N VAL A 25 16.21 8.57 -32.71
CA VAL A 25 16.31 7.86 -31.39
C VAL A 25 15.24 8.37 -30.40
N GLN A 26 14.98 9.67 -30.33
CA GLN A 26 13.94 10.23 -29.47
C GLN A 26 12.53 9.82 -29.89
N ALA A 27 12.24 9.76 -31.19
CA ALA A 27 10.94 9.31 -31.68
C ALA A 27 10.69 7.82 -31.36
N GLN A 28 11.69 6.98 -31.53
CA GLN A 28 11.60 5.55 -31.26
C GLN A 28 11.43 5.26 -29.77
N GLN A 29 12.14 5.98 -28.90
CA GLN A 29 12.00 5.86 -27.45
C GLN A 29 10.63 6.34 -26.95
N HIS A 30 10.02 7.31 -27.63
CA HIS A 30 8.66 7.77 -27.31
C HIS A 30 7.61 6.73 -27.68
N ASP A 31 7.73 6.11 -28.85
CA ASP A 31 6.81 5.05 -29.31
C ASP A 31 6.91 3.80 -28.42
N ASP A 32 8.13 3.38 -28.03
CA ASP A 32 8.36 2.24 -27.14
C ASP A 32 7.74 2.46 -25.75
N ASN A 33 7.81 3.67 -25.21
CA ASN A 33 7.20 4.02 -23.92
C ASN A 33 5.67 4.01 -24.00
N GLN A 34 5.08 4.51 -25.08
CA GLN A 34 3.62 4.48 -25.26
C GLN A 34 3.09 3.04 -25.39
N ASP A 35 3.78 2.17 -26.12
CA ASP A 35 3.43 0.75 -26.25
C ASP A 35 3.52 0.02 -24.90
N LEU A 36 4.59 0.28 -24.13
CA LEU A 36 4.75 -0.24 -22.77
C LEU A 36 3.58 0.16 -21.85
N ARG A 37 3.25 1.47 -21.82
CA ARG A 37 2.15 1.99 -21.01
C ARG A 37 0.82 1.39 -21.41
N ALA A 38 0.54 1.25 -22.70
CA ALA A 38 -0.68 0.64 -23.21
C ALA A 38 -0.81 -0.84 -22.79
N LYS A 39 0.28 -1.59 -22.84
CA LYS A 39 0.33 -2.99 -22.41
C LYS A 39 0.12 -3.14 -20.90
N LEU A 40 0.79 -2.30 -20.07
CA LEU A 40 0.61 -2.30 -18.63
C LEU A 40 -0.83 -1.93 -18.27
N PHE A 41 -1.40 -0.90 -18.89
CA PHE A 41 -2.80 -0.52 -18.66
C PHE A 41 -3.76 -1.67 -19.00
N SER A 42 -3.57 -2.32 -20.16
CA SER A 42 -4.36 -3.47 -20.56
C SER A 42 -4.24 -4.63 -19.56
N GLN A 43 -3.06 -4.85 -18.99
CA GLN A 43 -2.83 -5.88 -17.98
C GLN A 43 -3.57 -5.55 -16.69
N VAL A 44 -3.48 -4.31 -16.17
CA VAL A 44 -4.23 -3.88 -14.98
C VAL A 44 -5.73 -4.10 -15.19
N LEU A 45 -6.29 -3.71 -16.32
CA LEU A 45 -7.71 -3.91 -16.61
C LEU A 45 -8.12 -5.38 -16.78
N SER A 46 -7.18 -6.24 -17.12
CA SER A 46 -7.40 -7.69 -17.19
C SER A 46 -7.45 -8.33 -15.80
N ASP A 47 -6.55 -7.88 -14.91
CA ASP A 47 -6.38 -8.43 -13.58
C ASP A 47 -7.47 -7.90 -12.62
N TYR A 48 -7.91 -6.63 -12.78
CA TYR A 48 -8.86 -5.94 -11.90
C TYR A 48 -10.11 -5.51 -12.67
N LYS A 49 -11.08 -6.43 -12.77
CA LYS A 49 -12.32 -6.19 -13.52
C LYS A 49 -13.21 -5.12 -12.92
N ASP A 50 -13.25 -5.03 -11.60
CA ASP A 50 -13.99 -4.00 -10.86
C ASP A 50 -13.42 -2.59 -11.13
N VAL A 51 -12.10 -2.46 -11.22
CA VAL A 51 -11.43 -1.21 -11.63
C VAL A 51 -11.83 -0.85 -13.07
N ARG A 52 -11.81 -1.82 -14.00
CA ARG A 52 -12.23 -1.62 -15.38
C ARG A 52 -13.66 -1.12 -15.45
N GLU A 53 -14.61 -1.83 -14.80
CA GLU A 53 -16.03 -1.49 -14.81
C GLU A 53 -16.30 -0.10 -14.23
N CYS A 54 -15.57 0.28 -13.19
CA CYS A 54 -15.63 1.62 -12.61
C CYS A 54 -15.13 2.67 -13.61
N LEU A 55 -13.93 2.49 -14.19
CA LEU A 55 -13.33 3.44 -15.12
C LEU A 55 -14.16 3.64 -16.40
N GLU A 56 -14.88 2.61 -16.87
CA GLU A 56 -15.78 2.72 -18.03
C GLU A 56 -16.98 3.66 -17.77
N GLN A 57 -17.32 3.90 -16.49
CA GLN A 57 -18.41 4.78 -16.07
C GLN A 57 -17.97 6.21 -15.77
N GLU A 58 -16.64 6.45 -15.65
CA GLU A 58 -16.08 7.77 -15.37
C GLU A 58 -16.01 8.67 -16.60
N GLU A 59 -16.01 9.98 -16.39
CA GLU A 59 -15.86 10.97 -17.45
C GLU A 59 -14.50 10.84 -18.15
N GLY A 60 -14.50 10.63 -19.46
CA GLY A 60 -13.31 10.35 -20.28
C GLY A 60 -12.94 8.88 -20.32
N GLY A 61 -13.50 8.04 -19.44
CA GLY A 61 -13.42 6.60 -19.48
C GLY A 61 -11.99 6.05 -19.48
N LEU A 62 -11.83 4.86 -20.05
CA LEU A 62 -10.53 4.17 -20.12
C LEU A 62 -9.42 4.99 -20.78
N ARG A 63 -9.77 5.84 -21.79
CA ARG A 63 -8.76 6.67 -22.47
C ARG A 63 -8.11 7.67 -21.51
N LYS A 64 -8.93 8.39 -20.75
CA LYS A 64 -8.42 9.36 -19.77
C LYS A 64 -7.63 8.67 -18.66
N ALA A 65 -8.08 7.54 -18.15
CA ALA A 65 -7.37 6.76 -17.14
C ALA A 65 -5.99 6.31 -17.63
N GLN A 66 -5.88 5.90 -18.90
CA GLN A 66 -4.58 5.54 -19.51
C GLN A 66 -3.65 6.76 -19.66
N GLU A 67 -4.18 7.91 -20.05
CA GLU A 67 -3.42 9.17 -20.15
C GLU A 67 -2.89 9.62 -18.79
N ASP A 68 -3.71 9.52 -17.74
CA ASP A 68 -3.40 9.96 -16.37
C ASP A 68 -2.62 8.89 -15.56
N MET A 69 -2.42 7.68 -16.09
CA MET A 69 -1.67 6.62 -15.42
C MET A 69 -0.22 7.04 -15.18
N ASN A 70 0.29 6.86 -13.96
CA ASN A 70 1.71 6.98 -13.66
C ASN A 70 2.41 5.63 -13.76
N VAL A 71 3.62 5.58 -14.31
CA VAL A 71 4.46 4.38 -14.36
C VAL A 71 5.88 4.77 -13.98
N GLU A 72 6.40 4.13 -12.94
CA GLU A 72 7.79 4.24 -12.53
C GLU A 72 8.51 2.91 -12.73
N GLU A 73 9.78 2.98 -13.11
CA GLU A 73 10.60 1.81 -13.41
C GLU A 73 11.62 1.56 -12.29
N HIS A 74 11.70 0.32 -11.81
CA HIS A 74 12.57 -0.08 -10.72
C HIS A 74 13.24 -1.42 -11.01
N ASP A 75 14.56 -1.50 -10.97
CA ASP A 75 15.27 -2.80 -10.94
C ASP A 75 15.27 -3.33 -9.49
N LEU A 76 14.20 -4.06 -9.14
CA LEU A 76 13.94 -4.52 -7.77
C LEU A 76 14.81 -5.71 -7.36
N ASN A 77 15.29 -6.50 -8.33
CA ASN A 77 16.05 -7.73 -8.09
C ASN A 77 17.51 -7.63 -8.54
N ARG A 78 17.90 -6.51 -9.16
CA ARG A 78 19.26 -6.21 -9.67
C ARG A 78 19.71 -7.16 -10.80
N ASP A 79 18.77 -7.57 -11.65
CA ASP A 79 19.06 -8.40 -12.82
C ASP A 79 19.24 -7.57 -14.10
N GLY A 80 19.05 -6.25 -14.01
CA GLY A 80 19.14 -5.31 -15.14
C GLY A 80 17.86 -5.21 -15.95
N VAL A 81 16.77 -5.86 -15.52
CA VAL A 81 15.44 -5.74 -16.11
C VAL A 81 14.53 -5.04 -15.11
N ASN A 82 13.85 -3.96 -15.54
CA ASN A 82 13.00 -3.20 -14.65
C ASN A 82 11.66 -3.90 -14.40
N GLU A 83 11.19 -3.82 -13.16
CA GLU A 83 9.80 -3.92 -12.79
C GLU A 83 9.13 -2.55 -12.90
N TYR A 84 7.79 -2.56 -12.96
CA TYR A 84 6.98 -1.37 -13.24
C TYR A 84 5.99 -1.13 -12.12
N GLU A 85 6.19 -0.03 -11.39
CA GLU A 85 5.19 0.51 -10.47
C GLU A 85 4.14 1.25 -11.30
N VAL A 86 2.87 0.88 -11.13
CA VAL A 86 1.73 1.45 -11.85
C VAL A 86 0.75 2.02 -10.86
N GLU A 87 0.40 3.30 -11.04
CA GLU A 87 -0.64 4.00 -10.29
C GLU A 87 -1.66 4.57 -11.27
N LEU A 88 -2.93 4.26 -11.05
CA LEU A 88 -4.04 4.86 -11.77
C LEU A 88 -4.64 5.97 -10.91
N SER A 89 -4.72 7.17 -11.46
CA SER A 89 -5.35 8.31 -10.80
C SER A 89 -6.86 8.28 -10.97
N GLY A 90 -7.59 8.79 -9.97
CA GLY A 90 -9.04 8.94 -10.06
C GLY A 90 -9.84 8.14 -9.04
N PRO A 91 -11.17 8.32 -9.00
CA PRO A 91 -12.01 7.82 -7.91
C PRO A 91 -12.13 6.29 -7.86
N CYS A 92 -11.82 5.59 -8.96
CA CYS A 92 -11.89 4.13 -9.02
C CYS A 92 -10.73 3.43 -8.30
N THR A 93 -9.61 4.11 -8.13
CA THR A 93 -8.38 3.55 -7.59
C THR A 93 -7.80 4.37 -6.44
N CYS A 94 -8.27 5.62 -6.28
CA CYS A 94 -7.85 6.50 -5.21
C CYS A 94 -9.01 6.77 -4.24
N GLY A 95 -8.70 6.74 -2.93
CA GLY A 95 -9.53 7.38 -1.93
C GLY A 95 -9.27 8.90 -1.91
N MET A 96 -9.44 9.55 -0.73
CA MET A 96 -9.20 10.99 -0.60
C MET A 96 -7.74 11.38 -0.90
N VAL A 97 -6.78 10.53 -0.58
CA VAL A 97 -5.33 10.82 -0.69
C VAL A 97 -4.46 9.60 -0.99
N ASN A 98 -4.95 8.37 -0.82
CA ASN A 98 -4.21 7.16 -1.11
C ASN A 98 -4.73 6.53 -2.38
N CYS A 99 -3.84 6.16 -3.29
CA CYS A 99 -4.17 5.43 -4.52
C CYS A 99 -3.72 3.98 -4.44
N SER A 100 -4.37 3.11 -5.19
CA SER A 100 -3.91 1.73 -5.35
C SER A 100 -2.59 1.70 -6.12
N ILE A 101 -1.66 0.89 -5.63
CA ILE A 101 -0.31 0.73 -6.18
C ILE A 101 -0.17 -0.71 -6.65
N TYR A 102 0.21 -0.89 -7.90
CA TYR A 102 0.47 -2.17 -8.51
C TYR A 102 1.93 -2.26 -8.93
N ILE A 103 2.56 -3.41 -8.78
CA ILE A 103 3.89 -3.64 -9.35
C ILE A 103 3.85 -4.86 -10.26
N TYR A 104 4.36 -4.68 -11.47
CA TYR A 104 4.42 -5.69 -12.50
C TYR A 104 5.86 -6.04 -12.85
N ARG A 105 6.14 -7.32 -13.04
CA ARG A 105 7.36 -7.79 -13.70
C ARG A 105 7.05 -8.25 -15.13
N LYS A 106 8.02 -8.10 -16.01
CA LYS A 106 7.91 -8.57 -17.38
C LYS A 106 8.09 -10.09 -17.45
N THR A 107 7.19 -10.77 -18.13
CA THR A 107 7.24 -12.22 -18.35
C THR A 107 7.02 -12.53 -19.83
N GLY A 108 8.10 -12.88 -20.57
CA GLY A 108 7.96 -13.14 -22.00
C GLY A 108 7.25 -12.01 -22.75
N PRO A 109 6.06 -12.26 -23.34
CA PRO A 109 5.32 -11.23 -24.09
C PRO A 109 4.44 -10.32 -23.22
N GLY A 110 4.26 -10.62 -21.92
CA GLY A 110 3.31 -9.94 -21.03
C GLY A 110 3.90 -9.48 -19.71
N PHE A 111 3.02 -9.26 -18.76
CA PHE A 111 3.36 -8.82 -17.41
C PHE A 111 2.65 -9.70 -16.40
N GLU A 112 3.25 -9.83 -15.23
CA GLU A 112 2.70 -10.52 -14.06
C GLU A 112 2.70 -9.57 -12.87
N SER A 113 1.57 -9.44 -12.17
CA SER A 113 1.49 -8.67 -10.93
C SER A 113 2.29 -9.35 -9.83
N ILE A 114 3.16 -8.60 -9.19
CA ILE A 114 3.95 -9.02 -8.02
C ILE A 114 3.65 -8.21 -6.77
N LEU A 115 2.87 -7.15 -6.88
CA LEU A 115 2.25 -6.42 -5.77
C LEU A 115 0.87 -5.94 -6.23
N ASP A 116 -0.18 -6.34 -5.53
CA ASP A 116 -1.58 -6.09 -5.89
C ASP A 116 -2.46 -5.59 -4.74
N ASP A 117 -1.94 -5.52 -3.53
CA ASP A 117 -2.69 -5.15 -2.32
C ASP A 117 -1.97 -4.03 -1.55
N ALA A 118 -1.59 -2.98 -2.24
CA ALA A 118 -1.00 -1.80 -1.62
C ALA A 118 -1.78 -0.53 -1.99
N SER A 119 -1.88 0.37 -1.02
CA SER A 119 -2.50 1.68 -1.22
C SER A 119 -1.72 2.75 -0.45
N GLY A 120 -1.38 3.84 -1.11
CA GLY A 120 -0.56 4.91 -0.51
C GLY A 120 -0.19 6.01 -1.48
N PHE A 121 1.01 6.58 -1.30
CA PHE A 121 1.55 7.70 -2.09
C PHE A 121 2.68 7.27 -3.04
N GLY A 122 2.89 5.98 -3.25
CA GLY A 122 4.02 5.42 -4.00
C GLY A 122 4.89 4.51 -3.14
N VAL A 123 5.95 3.99 -3.73
CA VAL A 123 6.84 2.99 -3.16
C VAL A 123 8.22 3.56 -2.89
N GLU A 124 8.71 3.39 -1.65
CA GLU A 124 10.11 3.64 -1.32
C GLU A 124 10.88 2.31 -1.30
N LEU A 125 12.00 2.25 -2.02
CA LEU A 125 12.85 1.07 -2.08
C LEU A 125 13.79 1.02 -0.88
N LEU A 126 13.60 0.04 0.01
CA LEU A 126 14.45 -0.13 1.18
C LEU A 126 15.85 -0.67 0.81
N LYS A 127 16.83 -0.50 1.72
CA LYS A 127 18.18 -1.05 1.54
C LYS A 127 18.24 -2.57 1.76
N THR A 128 17.25 -3.12 2.45
CA THR A 128 17.09 -4.57 2.70
C THR A 128 16.48 -5.28 1.50
N SER A 129 16.72 -6.58 1.41
CA SER A 129 16.16 -7.44 0.34
C SER A 129 15.73 -8.79 0.94
N THR A 130 14.67 -9.35 0.38
CA THR A 130 14.14 -10.66 0.76
C THR A 130 13.93 -11.47 -0.52
N ASN A 131 14.41 -12.72 -0.55
CA ASN A 131 14.35 -13.62 -1.72
C ASN A 131 14.83 -12.98 -3.04
N GLY A 132 15.90 -12.17 -2.97
CA GLY A 132 16.52 -11.52 -4.11
C GLY A 132 15.91 -10.19 -4.52
N TYR A 133 14.72 -9.83 -4.06
CA TYR A 133 14.04 -8.57 -4.34
C TYR A 133 14.20 -7.58 -3.20
N ARG A 134 14.31 -6.29 -3.51
CA ARG A 134 14.37 -5.21 -2.50
C ARG A 134 13.07 -5.17 -1.71
N ASP A 135 13.16 -5.01 -0.39
CA ASP A 135 11.99 -4.76 0.44
C ASP A 135 11.42 -3.36 0.12
N LEU A 136 10.11 -3.22 0.21
CA LEU A 136 9.39 -2.00 -0.14
C LEU A 136 8.78 -1.37 1.10
N LEU A 137 8.73 -0.04 1.14
CA LEU A 137 7.94 0.73 2.10
C LEU A 137 6.88 1.51 1.35
N VAL A 138 5.63 1.27 1.68
CA VAL A 138 4.49 2.06 1.22
C VAL A 138 4.00 2.91 2.38
N THR A 139 3.84 4.21 2.15
CA THR A 139 3.28 5.14 3.13
C THR A 139 1.89 5.57 2.68
N ALA A 140 0.93 5.47 3.60
CA ALA A 140 -0.46 5.86 3.35
C ALA A 140 -0.96 6.82 4.42
N ARG A 141 -1.83 7.76 4.06
CA ARG A 141 -2.53 8.60 5.02
C ARG A 141 -3.60 7.78 5.74
N ASP A 142 -3.56 7.77 7.06
CA ASP A 142 -4.59 7.13 7.89
C ASP A 142 -5.60 8.16 8.39
N THR A 143 -5.10 9.22 9.07
CA THR A 143 -5.90 10.36 9.50
C THR A 143 -5.16 11.68 9.23
N ALA A 144 -5.75 12.81 9.64
CA ALA A 144 -5.03 14.10 9.59
C ALA A 144 -3.76 14.10 10.46
N ALA A 145 -3.71 13.26 11.52
CA ALA A 145 -2.61 13.22 12.50
C ALA A 145 -1.69 12.01 12.37
N THR A 146 -2.07 11.00 11.57
CA THR A 146 -1.35 9.73 11.47
C THR A 146 -1.19 9.26 10.04
N GLN A 147 -0.14 8.47 9.81
CA GLN A 147 0.09 7.72 8.58
C GLN A 147 0.40 6.26 8.88
N GLY A 148 -0.01 5.38 7.99
CA GLY A 148 0.42 4.00 7.95
C GLY A 148 1.76 3.87 7.22
N GLN A 149 2.64 3.00 7.72
CA GLN A 149 3.89 2.61 7.06
C GLN A 149 3.90 1.09 6.94
N MET A 150 3.66 0.60 5.73
CA MET A 150 3.60 -0.82 5.40
C MET A 150 4.91 -1.26 4.74
N THR A 151 5.58 -2.25 5.35
CA THR A 151 6.75 -2.89 4.74
C THR A 151 6.32 -4.15 4.03
N TYR A 152 6.65 -4.25 2.75
CA TYR A 152 6.39 -5.42 1.93
C TYR A 152 7.68 -6.19 1.67
N LYS A 153 7.60 -7.52 1.70
CA LYS A 153 8.70 -8.44 1.41
C LYS A 153 8.28 -9.45 0.36
N PHE A 154 9.21 -9.77 -0.53
CA PHE A 154 8.97 -10.73 -1.59
C PHE A 154 9.00 -12.16 -1.04
N ASP A 155 7.94 -12.95 -1.24
CA ASP A 155 7.84 -14.32 -0.72
C ASP A 155 8.44 -15.39 -1.66
N GLY A 156 8.90 -14.97 -2.85
CA GLY A 156 9.40 -15.81 -3.94
C GLY A 156 8.48 -15.81 -5.16
N MET A 157 7.25 -15.34 -5.00
CA MET A 157 6.25 -15.18 -6.06
C MET A 157 5.75 -13.75 -6.16
N GLN A 158 5.44 -13.11 -5.02
CA GLN A 158 4.89 -11.76 -4.92
C GLN A 158 5.27 -11.09 -3.61
N TYR A 159 5.05 -9.80 -3.53
CA TYR A 159 5.21 -9.05 -2.29
C TYR A 159 4.07 -9.30 -1.32
N ARG A 160 4.41 -9.43 -0.03
CA ARG A 160 3.45 -9.58 1.08
C ARG A 160 3.73 -8.57 2.16
N GLU A 161 2.69 -8.01 2.75
CA GLU A 161 2.83 -7.15 3.92
C GLU A 161 3.49 -7.93 5.07
N ALA A 162 4.65 -7.49 5.48
CA ALA A 162 5.42 -8.09 6.57
C ALA A 162 5.33 -7.28 7.86
N LYS A 163 5.07 -5.98 7.75
CA LYS A 163 4.96 -5.07 8.88
C LYS A 163 4.06 -3.90 8.51
N ASN A 164 3.21 -3.51 9.46
CA ASN A 164 2.36 -2.33 9.33
C ASN A 164 2.44 -1.51 10.63
N MET A 165 2.88 -0.26 10.51
CA MET A 165 3.07 0.66 11.62
C MET A 165 2.16 1.87 11.44
N LEU A 166 1.55 2.30 12.52
CA LEU A 166 0.88 3.59 12.60
C LEU A 166 1.86 4.60 13.19
N VAL A 167 2.06 5.72 12.52
CA VAL A 167 3.01 6.78 12.88
C VAL A 167 2.27 8.08 13.09
N GLN A 168 2.46 8.71 14.25
CA GLN A 168 1.94 10.04 14.54
C GLN A 168 2.83 11.11 13.88
N LEU A 169 2.24 11.97 13.05
CA LEU A 169 3.00 12.92 12.23
C LEU A 169 3.70 14.01 13.03
N GLU A 170 3.08 14.47 14.12
CA GLU A 170 3.63 15.56 14.94
C GLU A 170 4.86 15.13 15.76
N THR A 171 4.83 13.92 16.32
CA THR A 171 5.85 13.45 17.28
C THR A 171 6.80 12.41 16.70
N GLY A 172 6.43 11.77 15.59
CA GLY A 172 7.12 10.59 15.06
C GLY A 172 6.93 9.32 15.90
N GLU A 173 6.10 9.36 16.96
CA GLU A 173 5.78 8.16 17.75
C GLU A 173 5.11 7.13 16.84
N SER A 174 5.54 5.88 16.96
CA SER A 174 4.99 4.80 16.12
C SER A 174 4.70 3.55 16.92
N LYS A 175 3.69 2.80 16.46
CA LYS A 175 3.34 1.48 16.99
C LYS A 175 2.77 0.57 15.88
N PRO A 176 2.72 -0.76 16.10
CA PRO A 176 2.05 -1.65 15.16
C PRO A 176 0.61 -1.20 14.91
N ALA A 177 0.18 -1.16 13.65
CA ALA A 177 -1.17 -0.76 13.26
C ALA A 177 -2.21 -1.72 13.87
N SER A 178 -1.86 -3.00 13.99
CA SER A 178 -2.65 -3.98 14.75
C SER A 178 -1.76 -5.02 15.40
N ARG A 179 -2.28 -5.67 16.43
CA ARG A 179 -1.63 -6.78 17.15
C ARG A 179 -2.61 -7.92 17.36
N ARG A 180 -2.18 -9.15 17.08
CA ARG A 180 -3.02 -10.32 17.39
C ARG A 180 -2.98 -10.61 18.89
N LEU A 181 -4.16 -10.69 19.51
CA LEU A 181 -4.30 -11.12 20.89
C LEU A 181 -4.07 -12.64 20.96
N GLN A 182 -3.09 -13.05 21.75
CA GLN A 182 -2.75 -14.46 21.92
C GLN A 182 -3.21 -14.97 23.25
N PHE A 183 -3.97 -16.07 23.23
CA PHE A 183 -4.33 -16.83 24.41
C PHE A 183 -3.24 -17.85 24.73
N LYS A 184 -2.83 -17.97 25.99
CA LYS A 184 -1.92 -19.06 26.40
C LYS A 184 -2.58 -20.41 26.11
N ARG A 185 -1.79 -21.42 25.83
CA ARG A 185 -2.31 -22.77 25.53
C ARG A 185 -3.24 -23.25 26.65
N GLY A 186 -4.48 -23.58 26.31
CA GLY A 186 -5.52 -24.01 27.23
C GLY A 186 -6.22 -22.88 28.02
N ALA A 187 -5.83 -21.63 27.81
CA ALA A 187 -6.54 -20.49 28.42
C ALA A 187 -7.66 -20.00 27.53
N SER A 188 -8.78 -19.63 28.15
CA SER A 188 -9.91 -18.95 27.51
C SER A 188 -9.92 -17.44 27.76
N GLU A 189 -8.86 -16.91 28.38
CA GLU A 189 -8.72 -15.51 28.74
C GLU A 189 -7.30 -15.00 28.44
N ALA A 190 -7.21 -13.75 27.99
CA ALA A 190 -5.94 -13.04 27.80
C ALA A 190 -6.08 -11.61 28.35
N THR A 191 -5.02 -11.13 29.00
CA THR A 191 -4.93 -9.75 29.50
C THR A 191 -3.76 -9.04 28.86
N VAL A 192 -4.00 -7.80 28.41
CA VAL A 192 -2.99 -6.91 27.84
C VAL A 192 -3.01 -5.55 28.52
N ASN A 193 -1.83 -4.94 28.60
CA ASN A 193 -1.66 -3.56 29.04
C ASN A 193 -1.20 -2.72 27.87
N GLY A 194 -1.67 -1.49 27.78
CA GLY A 194 -1.31 -0.60 26.70
C GLY A 194 -1.36 0.87 27.08
N ARG A 195 -1.00 1.69 26.09
CA ARG A 195 -1.06 3.15 26.16
C ARG A 195 -1.66 3.67 24.87
N VAL A 196 -2.64 4.54 25.00
CA VAL A 196 -3.33 5.16 23.86
C VAL A 196 -3.36 6.67 24.01
N SER A 197 -3.48 7.34 22.88
CA SER A 197 -3.73 8.78 22.80
C SER A 197 -4.78 9.04 21.72
N ILE A 198 -5.27 10.27 21.66
CA ILE A 198 -6.24 10.70 20.64
C ILE A 198 -5.78 10.43 19.20
N ALA A 199 -4.47 10.44 18.95
CA ALA A 199 -3.92 10.21 17.62
C ALA A 199 -3.44 8.76 17.39
N LEU A 200 -3.14 8.01 18.45
CA LEU A 200 -2.58 6.65 18.35
C LEU A 200 -3.47 5.66 19.14
N PRO A 201 -4.51 5.10 18.51
CA PRO A 201 -5.30 4.00 19.07
C PRO A 201 -4.49 2.71 19.14
N ASP A 202 -4.90 1.76 19.97
CA ASP A 202 -4.41 0.39 19.96
C ASP A 202 -5.46 -0.51 19.29
N THR A 203 -5.04 -1.28 18.30
CA THR A 203 -5.90 -2.22 17.59
C THR A 203 -5.48 -3.66 17.86
N TYR A 204 -6.43 -4.50 18.27
CA TYR A 204 -6.22 -5.93 18.50
C TYR A 204 -7.10 -6.76 17.59
N LEU A 205 -6.51 -7.81 17.02
CA LEU A 205 -7.23 -8.85 16.28
C LEU A 205 -7.43 -10.07 17.18
N VAL A 206 -8.65 -10.54 17.28
CA VAL A 206 -9.05 -11.63 18.16
C VAL A 206 -9.80 -12.69 17.36
N GLY A 207 -9.14 -13.83 17.12
CA GLY A 207 -9.76 -14.97 16.43
C GLY A 207 -10.83 -15.63 17.32
N ALA A 208 -12.04 -15.79 16.78
CA ALA A 208 -13.15 -16.44 17.47
C ALA A 208 -14.08 -17.15 16.49
N ARG A 209 -15.00 -18.01 17.02
CA ARG A 209 -15.98 -18.75 16.22
C ARG A 209 -17.39 -18.24 16.49
N ALA A 210 -18.25 -18.35 15.51
CA ALA A 210 -19.67 -18.11 15.69
C ALA A 210 -20.24 -19.01 16.82
N GLY A 211 -21.14 -18.45 17.61
CA GLY A 211 -21.74 -19.10 18.75
C GLY A 211 -20.94 -19.05 20.05
N GLN A 212 -19.67 -18.66 20.02
CA GLN A 212 -18.90 -18.41 21.25
C GLN A 212 -19.37 -17.14 21.94
N THR A 213 -19.23 -17.09 23.27
CA THR A 213 -19.45 -15.88 24.07
C THR A 213 -18.12 -15.18 24.31
N MET A 214 -18.02 -13.94 23.86
CA MET A 214 -16.86 -13.08 24.13
C MET A 214 -17.22 -12.08 25.23
N THR A 215 -16.31 -11.90 26.18
CA THR A 215 -16.38 -10.83 27.18
C THR A 215 -15.15 -9.98 27.11
N ILE A 216 -15.32 -8.67 27.05
CA ILE A 216 -14.24 -7.67 27.05
C ILE A 216 -14.41 -6.77 28.26
N LYS A 217 -13.36 -6.62 29.06
CA LYS A 217 -13.30 -5.69 30.21
C LYS A 217 -12.12 -4.76 30.05
N LEU A 218 -12.38 -3.46 30.05
CA LEU A 218 -11.38 -2.42 29.92
C LEU A 218 -11.30 -1.59 31.20
N THR A 219 -10.14 -1.61 31.84
CA THR A 219 -9.84 -0.81 33.02
C THR A 219 -8.81 0.26 32.67
N ALA A 220 -9.08 1.50 33.05
CA ALA A 220 -8.18 2.63 32.88
C ALA A 220 -8.34 3.63 34.02
N PRO A 221 -7.28 4.34 34.43
CA PRO A 221 -7.37 5.38 35.48
C PRO A 221 -8.35 6.51 35.12
N ARG A 222 -8.48 6.79 33.80
CA ARG A 222 -9.40 7.80 33.27
C ARG A 222 -10.56 7.15 32.53
N LYS A 223 -11.78 7.66 32.72
CA LYS A 223 -12.98 7.19 32.00
C LYS A 223 -12.99 7.52 30.50
N THR A 224 -11.97 8.24 30.01
CA THR A 224 -11.81 8.64 28.62
C THR A 224 -11.31 7.51 27.70
N VAL A 225 -10.83 6.38 28.25
CA VAL A 225 -10.41 5.22 27.46
C VAL A 225 -11.59 4.30 27.24
N ARG A 226 -11.84 3.95 26.00
CA ARG A 226 -12.97 3.14 25.55
C ARG A 226 -12.53 2.21 24.43
N PHE A 227 -13.40 1.29 24.04
CA PHE A 227 -13.16 0.44 22.87
C PHE A 227 -14.37 0.37 21.96
N LEU A 228 -14.08 0.08 20.69
CA LEU A 228 -15.02 -0.38 19.67
C LEU A 228 -14.73 -1.84 19.39
N LEU A 229 -15.78 -2.62 19.11
CA LEU A 229 -15.67 -4.00 18.64
C LEU A 229 -16.33 -4.12 17.27
N MET A 230 -15.60 -4.65 16.29
CA MET A 230 -16.07 -4.80 14.92
C MET A 230 -16.07 -6.28 14.52
N SER A 231 -17.06 -6.67 13.70
CA SER A 231 -17.20 -8.02 13.15
C SER A 231 -16.16 -8.33 12.06
N PRO A 232 -15.87 -9.63 11.82
CA PRO A 232 -14.84 -10.05 10.87
C PRO A 232 -15.13 -9.68 9.41
N SER A 233 -16.31 -10.00 8.89
CA SER A 233 -16.60 -9.95 7.46
C SER A 233 -17.04 -8.57 6.99
N THR A 234 -17.98 -7.97 7.69
CA THR A 234 -18.59 -6.70 7.28
C THR A 234 -17.96 -5.48 7.95
N ARG A 235 -17.04 -5.69 8.88
CA ARG A 235 -16.54 -4.64 9.78
C ARG A 235 -17.66 -3.83 10.44
N SER A 236 -18.81 -4.46 10.62
CA SER A 236 -19.95 -3.85 11.31
C SER A 236 -19.65 -3.67 12.79
N LEU A 237 -20.18 -2.60 13.36
CA LEU A 237 -20.02 -2.28 14.76
C LEU A 237 -20.83 -3.26 15.63
N VAL A 238 -20.14 -4.03 16.47
CA VAL A 238 -20.75 -4.96 17.44
C VAL A 238 -20.92 -4.29 18.80
N ALA A 239 -19.95 -3.49 19.22
CA ALA A 239 -20.02 -2.65 20.41
C ALA A 239 -19.35 -1.31 20.14
N ASP A 240 -19.95 -0.23 20.62
CA ASP A 240 -19.48 1.13 20.47
C ASP A 240 -19.21 1.78 21.82
N ASN A 241 -18.11 2.51 21.88
CA ASN A 241 -17.80 3.42 22.98
C ASN A 241 -17.88 2.73 24.36
N ALA A 242 -17.52 1.44 24.41
CA ALA A 242 -17.71 0.57 25.56
C ALA A 242 -16.49 0.50 26.48
N ARG A 243 -16.71 0.07 27.71
CA ARG A 243 -15.65 -0.32 28.66
C ARG A 243 -15.79 -1.78 29.09
N ASP A 244 -17.02 -2.27 29.09
CA ASP A 244 -17.38 -3.65 29.34
C ASP A 244 -18.38 -4.08 28.27
N TRP A 245 -18.22 -5.30 27.79
CA TRP A 245 -19.13 -5.89 26.81
C TRP A 245 -19.12 -7.42 26.96
N THR A 246 -20.28 -8.02 26.81
CA THR A 246 -20.45 -9.48 26.75
C THR A 246 -21.53 -9.81 25.73
N GLY A 247 -21.25 -10.71 24.81
CA GLY A 247 -22.21 -11.14 23.80
C GLY A 247 -21.82 -12.41 23.10
N VAL A 248 -22.82 -13.04 22.45
CA VAL A 248 -22.61 -14.19 21.56
C VAL A 248 -22.18 -13.69 20.20
N LEU A 249 -21.12 -14.29 19.67
CA LEU A 249 -20.52 -13.90 18.39
C LEU A 249 -21.32 -14.50 17.24
N ALA A 250 -21.66 -13.67 16.25
CA ALA A 250 -22.44 -14.08 15.08
C ALA A 250 -21.58 -14.73 13.98
N GLU A 251 -20.29 -14.44 13.94
CA GLU A 251 -19.40 -14.81 12.83
C GLU A 251 -18.15 -15.53 13.33
N THR A 252 -17.58 -16.36 12.46
CA THR A 252 -16.24 -16.95 12.65
C THR A 252 -15.22 -16.10 11.94
N GLY A 253 -14.14 -15.70 12.64
CA GLY A 253 -13.05 -14.92 12.06
C GLY A 253 -12.36 -14.03 13.09
N ASP A 254 -11.62 -13.05 12.58
CA ASP A 254 -10.89 -12.09 13.38
C ASP A 254 -11.75 -10.86 13.70
N TYR A 255 -12.21 -10.78 14.94
CA TYR A 255 -12.83 -9.57 15.48
C TYR A 255 -11.79 -8.51 15.74
N THR A 256 -12.12 -7.25 15.44
CA THR A 256 -11.21 -6.12 15.66
C THR A 256 -11.66 -5.33 16.89
N ILE A 257 -10.78 -5.19 17.88
CA ILE A 257 -10.97 -4.35 19.07
C ILE A 257 -10.07 -3.12 18.90
N ILE A 258 -10.67 -1.94 18.82
CA ILE A 258 -9.96 -0.65 18.73
C ILE A 258 -10.11 0.05 20.06
N ILE A 259 -9.01 0.34 20.75
CA ILE A 259 -8.97 1.08 22.01
C ILE A 259 -8.47 2.48 21.72
N ASP A 260 -9.25 3.46 22.05
CA ASP A 260 -8.95 4.87 21.89
C ASP A 260 -9.10 5.68 23.19
N SER A 261 -8.76 6.96 23.13
CA SER A 261 -8.91 7.89 24.23
C SER A 261 -8.98 9.33 23.72
N ASP A 262 -9.87 10.11 24.33
CA ASP A 262 -9.93 11.57 24.11
C ASP A 262 -8.75 12.32 24.75
N ALA A 263 -7.90 11.63 25.52
CA ALA A 263 -6.75 12.24 26.20
C ALA A 263 -5.45 11.99 25.43
N ARG A 264 -4.49 12.91 25.57
CA ARG A 264 -3.18 12.83 24.91
C ARG A 264 -2.37 11.58 25.28
N ASN A 265 -2.60 11.03 26.47
CA ASN A 265 -1.84 9.89 26.96
C ASN A 265 -2.63 9.18 28.08
N SER A 266 -3.01 7.94 27.84
CA SER A 266 -3.79 7.14 28.79
C SER A 266 -3.31 5.70 28.78
N THR A 267 -3.06 5.14 29.97
CA THR A 267 -2.79 3.71 30.13
C THR A 267 -4.08 2.94 30.35
N TYR A 268 -4.08 1.67 29.98
CA TYR A 268 -5.21 0.77 30.21
C TYR A 268 -4.76 -0.66 30.45
N THR A 269 -5.66 -1.44 31.00
CA THR A 269 -5.62 -2.91 31.02
C THR A 269 -6.89 -3.43 30.38
N MET A 270 -6.76 -4.30 29.37
CA MET A 270 -7.87 -4.98 28.73
C MET A 270 -7.78 -6.48 28.99
N THR A 271 -8.87 -7.08 29.39
CA THR A 271 -9.04 -8.54 29.50
C THR A 271 -10.11 -8.99 28.53
N VAL A 272 -9.79 -10.00 27.73
CA VAL A 272 -10.71 -10.63 26.78
C VAL A 272 -10.83 -12.10 27.13
N SER A 273 -12.05 -12.59 27.30
CA SER A 273 -12.32 -14.02 27.44
C SER A 273 -13.26 -14.52 26.34
N ILE A 274 -13.06 -15.77 25.90
CA ILE A 274 -13.88 -16.45 24.89
C ILE A 274 -14.24 -17.85 25.41
N LYS A 275 -15.54 -18.15 25.42
CA LYS A 275 -16.07 -19.43 25.91
C LYS A 275 -17.01 -20.08 24.91
#